data_aa2c67ec51e65d02b04689624e044a45
#
_entry.id   aa2c67ec51e65d02b04689624e044a45
#
_cell.length_a   1.000
_cell.length_b   1.000
_cell.length_c   1.000
_cell.angle_alpha   90.00
_cell.angle_beta   90.00
_cell.angle_gamma   90.00
#
_symmetry.space_group_name_H-M   'P 1'
#
loop_
_entity.id
_entity.type
_entity.pdbx_description
1 polymer ?
#
loop_
_entity_poly.entity_id
_entity_poly.type
_entity_poly.pdbx_seq_one_letter_code
_entity_poly.pdbx_strand_id
1 'polypeptide(L)'
;MRFISVLLITISSIVLSFNLACAQSQDSLVQLLVKKHVMLNKTKQTLPGYRVQLFFGSDRNRAYEVRSDFIKVFSTTPAYIVYHQPNFKVRVGDFRTKLEAMRFLKEAQPLFETAFIVKDEVKLPAL
;
A
#
# COMPACT_ATOMS: atom_id res chain seq x y z
N MET A 1 -24.23 -7.04 -64.95
CA MET A 1 -22.96 -6.73 -64.29
C MET A 1 -23.06 -5.56 -63.27
N ARG A 2 -23.80 -4.51 -63.57
CA ARG A 2 -23.94 -3.35 -62.69
C ARG A 2 -24.63 -3.66 -61.32
N PHE A 3 -25.62 -4.57 -61.31
CA PHE A 3 -26.33 -4.96 -60.06
C PHE A 3 -25.49 -5.83 -59.15
N ILE A 4 -24.59 -6.64 -59.67
CA ILE A 4 -23.70 -7.51 -58.88
C ILE A 4 -22.64 -6.65 -58.18
N SER A 5 -22.11 -5.61 -58.83
CA SER A 5 -21.14 -4.70 -58.21
C SER A 5 -21.73 -3.86 -57.08
N VAL A 6 -23.00 -3.41 -57.23
CA VAL A 6 -23.70 -2.68 -56.17
C VAL A 6 -23.96 -3.60 -54.97
N LEU A 7 -24.37 -4.85 -55.20
CA LEU A 7 -24.59 -5.84 -54.14
C LEU A 7 -23.31 -6.16 -53.34
N LEU A 8 -22.18 -6.29 -54.03
CA LEU A 8 -20.87 -6.51 -53.40
C LEU A 8 -20.41 -5.34 -52.52
N ILE A 9 -20.66 -4.11 -52.96
CA ILE A 9 -20.33 -2.89 -52.21
C ILE A 9 -21.16 -2.77 -50.93
N THR A 10 -22.45 -3.10 -50.99
CA THR A 10 -23.34 -3.05 -49.82
C THR A 10 -22.96 -4.12 -48.77
N ILE A 11 -22.62 -5.32 -49.20
CA ILE A 11 -22.17 -6.40 -48.31
C ILE A 11 -20.84 -6.04 -47.63
N SER A 12 -19.88 -5.46 -48.36
CA SER A 12 -18.61 -4.99 -47.82
C SER A 12 -18.80 -3.89 -46.77
N SER A 13 -19.73 -2.97 -46.96
CA SER A 13 -20.05 -1.91 -46.01
C SER A 13 -20.63 -2.46 -44.68
N ILE A 14 -21.48 -3.48 -44.77
CA ILE A 14 -22.09 -4.13 -43.56
C ILE A 14 -21.04 -4.89 -42.74
N VAL A 15 -20.12 -5.59 -43.38
CA VAL A 15 -19.04 -6.33 -42.71
C VAL A 15 -18.06 -5.37 -41.99
N LEU A 16 -17.80 -4.20 -42.58
CA LEU A 16 -16.92 -3.19 -41.98
C LEU A 16 -17.54 -2.55 -40.74
N SER A 17 -18.86 -2.40 -40.68
CA SER A 17 -19.58 -1.83 -39.53
C SER A 17 -19.59 -2.77 -38.32
N PHE A 18 -19.52 -4.07 -38.52
CA PHE A 18 -19.53 -5.06 -37.42
C PHE A 18 -18.23 -5.11 -36.60
N ASN A 19 -17.10 -4.71 -37.18
CA ASN A 19 -15.82 -4.75 -36.51
C ASN A 19 -15.57 -3.56 -35.53
N LEU A 20 -16.30 -2.46 -35.68
CA LEU A 20 -16.14 -1.30 -34.76
C LEU A 20 -16.91 -1.45 -33.45
N ALA A 21 -17.93 -2.29 -33.39
CA ALA A 21 -18.76 -2.46 -32.20
C ALA A 21 -18.08 -3.32 -31.09
N CYS A 22 -17.10 -4.15 -31.45
CA CYS A 22 -16.46 -5.06 -30.50
C CYS A 22 -15.31 -4.41 -29.71
N ALA A 23 -14.75 -3.29 -30.19
CA ALA A 23 -13.60 -2.62 -29.58
C ALA A 23 -13.97 -1.74 -28.36
N GLN A 24 -15.22 -1.28 -28.27
CA GLN A 24 -15.65 -0.36 -27.21
C GLN A 24 -16.04 -1.03 -25.89
N SER A 25 -16.32 -2.32 -25.87
CA SER A 25 -16.76 -2.99 -24.65
C SER A 25 -15.61 -3.36 -23.69
N GLN A 26 -14.39 -3.53 -24.18
CA GLN A 26 -13.23 -3.86 -23.35
C GLN A 26 -12.72 -2.66 -22.56
N ASP A 27 -12.74 -1.46 -23.12
CA ASP A 27 -12.28 -0.25 -22.42
C ASP A 27 -13.15 0.12 -21.23
N SER A 28 -14.44 -0.11 -21.30
CA SER A 28 -15.36 0.18 -20.19
C SER A 28 -15.15 -0.75 -19.00
N LEU A 29 -14.86 -2.03 -19.25
CA LEU A 29 -14.60 -3.02 -18.19
C LEU A 29 -13.25 -2.75 -17.50
N VAL A 30 -12.24 -2.42 -18.28
CA VAL A 30 -10.91 -2.04 -17.76
C VAL A 30 -11.00 -0.77 -16.91
N GLN A 31 -11.72 0.26 -17.38
CA GLN A 31 -11.95 1.48 -16.61
C GLN A 31 -12.74 1.23 -15.32
N LEU A 32 -13.73 0.33 -15.34
CA LEU A 32 -14.47 -0.05 -14.13
C LEU A 32 -13.57 -0.76 -13.12
N LEU A 33 -12.70 -1.68 -13.56
CA LEU A 33 -11.73 -2.38 -12.72
C LEU A 33 -10.70 -1.42 -12.13
N VAL A 34 -10.15 -0.52 -12.94
CA VAL A 34 -9.21 0.51 -12.48
C VAL A 34 -9.88 1.43 -11.45
N LYS A 35 -11.11 1.87 -11.70
CA LYS A 35 -11.88 2.70 -10.77
C LYS A 35 -12.16 1.99 -9.46
N LYS A 36 -12.49 0.70 -9.51
CA LYS A 36 -12.68 -0.15 -8.32
C LYS A 36 -11.38 -0.32 -7.53
N HIS A 37 -10.24 -0.56 -8.21
CA HIS A 37 -8.93 -0.65 -7.57
C HIS A 37 -8.52 0.67 -6.90
N VAL A 38 -8.72 1.79 -7.56
CA VAL A 38 -8.43 3.12 -7.02
C VAL A 38 -9.31 3.42 -5.80
N MET A 39 -10.60 3.07 -5.84
CA MET A 39 -11.50 3.23 -4.69
C MET A 39 -11.09 2.35 -3.51
N LEU A 40 -10.76 1.07 -3.75
CA LEU A 40 -10.31 0.16 -2.69
C LEU A 40 -9.00 0.63 -2.07
N ASN A 41 -8.07 1.17 -2.86
CA ASN A 41 -6.80 1.70 -2.36
C ASN A 41 -6.98 3.02 -1.58
N LYS A 42 -7.94 3.87 -1.95
CA LYS A 42 -8.29 5.07 -1.18
C LYS A 42 -8.94 4.75 0.17
N THR A 43 -9.64 3.62 0.28
CA THR A 43 -10.29 3.20 1.53
C THR A 43 -9.33 2.50 2.48
N LYS A 44 -8.28 1.85 1.97
CA LYS A 44 -7.23 1.24 2.79
C LYS A 44 -6.21 2.31 3.21
N GLN A 45 -6.35 2.81 4.42
CA GLN A 45 -5.37 3.73 5.03
C GLN A 45 -4.08 3.02 5.46
N THR A 46 -4.08 1.69 5.49
CA THR A 46 -2.95 0.85 5.91
C THR A 46 -2.66 -0.25 4.90
N LEU A 47 -1.40 -0.60 4.75
CA LEU A 47 -0.92 -1.73 3.94
C LEU A 47 -0.02 -2.64 4.76
N PRO A 48 0.10 -3.93 4.39
CA PRO A 48 1.10 -4.80 4.98
C PRO A 48 2.51 -4.21 4.75
N GLY A 49 3.27 -4.12 5.81
CA GLY A 49 4.62 -3.57 5.78
C GLY A 49 5.45 -4.06 6.98
N TYR A 50 6.41 -3.24 7.38
CA TYR A 50 7.34 -3.55 8.44
C TYR A 50 7.50 -2.36 9.37
N ARG A 51 7.64 -2.66 10.67
CA ARG A 51 8.01 -1.69 11.71
C ARG A 51 9.18 -2.23 12.50
N VAL A 52 9.90 -1.35 13.18
CA VAL A 52 10.90 -1.73 14.15
C VAL A 52 10.27 -1.67 15.54
N GLN A 53 10.33 -2.77 16.29
CA GLN A 53 9.83 -2.84 17.66
C GLN A 53 10.99 -2.59 18.61
N LEU A 54 10.85 -1.56 19.47
CA LEU A 54 11.87 -1.13 20.42
C LEU A 54 11.65 -1.69 21.81
N PHE A 55 10.39 -1.93 22.17
CA PHE A 55 10.02 -2.36 23.51
C PHE A 55 8.84 -3.34 23.48
N PHE A 56 8.87 -4.28 24.44
CA PHE A 56 7.78 -5.19 24.75
C PHE A 56 7.78 -5.48 26.26
N GLY A 57 6.69 -5.18 26.93
CA GLY A 57 6.55 -5.44 28.35
C GLY A 57 5.24 -4.93 28.94
N SER A 58 4.95 -5.28 30.19
CA SER A 58 3.73 -4.88 30.89
C SER A 58 3.80 -3.47 31.50
N ASP A 59 4.97 -2.88 31.58
CA ASP A 59 5.17 -1.55 32.16
C ASP A 59 4.83 -0.46 31.17
N ARG A 60 3.72 0.23 31.46
CA ARG A 60 3.24 1.36 30.66
C ARG A 60 4.23 2.54 30.68
N ASN A 61 4.74 2.89 31.86
CA ASN A 61 5.59 4.07 32.01
C ASN A 61 6.88 3.87 31.20
N ARG A 62 7.46 2.69 31.27
CA ARG A 62 8.65 2.33 30.48
C ARG A 62 8.41 2.41 28.98
N ALA A 63 7.23 2.01 28.51
CA ALA A 63 6.87 2.16 27.10
C ALA A 63 6.81 3.62 26.66
N TYR A 64 6.26 4.51 27.48
CA TYR A 64 6.22 5.94 27.20
C TYR A 64 7.62 6.59 27.25
N GLU A 65 8.47 6.20 28.17
CA GLU A 65 9.88 6.65 28.23
C GLU A 65 10.62 6.28 26.95
N VAL A 66 10.61 4.99 26.57
CA VAL A 66 11.27 4.50 25.35
C VAL A 66 10.77 5.25 24.10
N ARG A 67 9.45 5.49 24.00
CA ARG A 67 8.88 6.29 22.91
C ARG A 67 9.39 7.72 22.94
N SER A 68 9.44 8.36 24.11
CA SER A 68 9.91 9.74 24.28
C SER A 68 11.37 9.88 23.88
N ASP A 69 12.21 8.98 24.35
CA ASP A 69 13.64 8.97 24.04
C ASP A 69 13.89 8.74 22.54
N PHE A 70 13.09 7.87 21.93
CA PHE A 70 13.13 7.65 20.49
C PHE A 70 12.81 8.93 19.70
N ILE A 71 11.73 9.64 20.04
CA ILE A 71 11.30 10.85 19.34
C ILE A 71 12.33 11.99 19.48
N LYS A 72 13.06 12.07 20.57
CA LYS A 72 14.15 13.08 20.76
C LYS A 72 15.26 12.90 19.72
N VAL A 73 15.57 11.66 19.35
CA VAL A 73 16.64 11.34 18.40
C VAL A 73 16.13 11.26 16.97
N PHE A 74 14.97 10.60 16.76
CA PHE A 74 14.39 10.34 15.45
C PHE A 74 13.07 11.08 15.29
N SER A 75 13.10 12.41 15.27
CA SER A 75 11.90 13.28 15.25
C SER A 75 11.04 13.11 14.00
N THR A 76 11.63 12.69 12.87
CA THR A 76 10.92 12.51 11.59
C THR A 76 10.23 11.15 11.45
N THR A 77 10.59 10.18 12.30
CA THR A 77 10.08 8.81 12.23
C THR A 77 8.92 8.63 13.20
N PRO A 78 7.74 8.17 12.75
CA PRO A 78 6.59 7.98 13.62
C PRO A 78 6.84 6.87 14.66
N ALA A 79 6.36 7.09 15.88
CA ALA A 79 6.46 6.14 16.98
C ALA A 79 5.08 5.86 17.59
N TYR A 80 4.71 4.60 17.66
CA TYR A 80 3.42 4.10 18.11
C TYR A 80 3.56 3.27 19.37
N ILE A 81 2.65 3.49 20.33
CA ILE A 81 2.45 2.57 21.46
C ILE A 81 1.21 1.74 21.13
N VAL A 82 1.38 0.43 21.08
CA VAL A 82 0.30 -0.53 20.86
C VAL A 82 0.10 -1.33 22.14
N TYR A 83 -1.09 -1.23 22.73
CA TYR A 83 -1.45 -2.07 23.86
C TYR A 83 -2.07 -3.38 23.36
N HIS A 84 -1.48 -4.46 23.75
CA HIS A 84 -2.01 -5.80 23.50
C HIS A 84 -1.93 -6.58 24.83
N GLN A 85 -3.06 -6.55 25.51
CA GLN A 85 -3.20 -7.07 26.88
C GLN A 85 -2.43 -8.37 27.12
N PRO A 86 -1.60 -8.45 28.18
CA PRO A 86 -1.32 -7.43 29.18
C PRO A 86 -0.16 -6.50 28.85
N ASN A 87 0.42 -6.57 27.63
CA ASN A 87 1.68 -5.95 27.28
C ASN A 87 1.55 -4.69 26.42
N PHE A 88 2.48 -3.76 26.61
CA PHE A 88 2.72 -2.61 25.74
C PHE A 88 3.85 -2.91 24.77
N LYS A 89 3.69 -2.46 23.52
CA LYS A 89 4.69 -2.57 22.45
C LYS A 89 4.98 -1.17 21.92
N VAL A 90 6.26 -0.80 21.84
CA VAL A 90 6.67 0.42 21.16
C VAL A 90 7.18 0.03 19.78
N ARG A 91 6.48 0.50 18.73
CA ARG A 91 6.81 0.23 17.33
C ARG A 91 7.05 1.53 16.60
N VAL A 92 8.06 1.58 15.76
CA VAL A 92 8.49 2.78 15.07
C VAL A 92 8.67 2.56 13.58
N GLY A 93 8.44 3.63 12.82
CA GLY A 93 8.53 3.65 11.37
C GLY A 93 7.35 2.99 10.66
N ASP A 94 7.13 3.40 9.43
CA ASP A 94 6.15 2.81 8.52
C ASP A 94 6.91 2.42 7.24
N PHE A 95 7.58 1.25 7.27
CA PHE A 95 8.41 0.78 6.16
C PHE A 95 7.62 -0.16 5.25
N ARG A 96 7.68 0.08 3.95
CA ARG A 96 7.00 -0.79 2.97
C ARG A 96 7.77 -2.07 2.71
N THR A 97 9.09 -2.01 2.79
CA THR A 97 9.97 -3.14 2.51
C THR A 97 10.78 -3.53 3.73
N LYS A 98 11.13 -4.81 3.81
CA LYS A 98 12.02 -5.31 4.87
C LYS A 98 13.41 -4.65 4.80
N LEU A 99 13.86 -4.31 3.59
CA LEU A 99 15.17 -3.69 3.38
C LEU A 99 15.23 -2.28 3.98
N GLU A 100 14.17 -1.47 3.81
CA GLU A 100 14.06 -0.16 4.47
C GLU A 100 14.09 -0.28 5.99
N ALA A 101 13.30 -1.21 6.53
CA ALA A 101 13.30 -1.49 7.96
C ALA A 101 14.67 -1.96 8.48
N MET A 102 15.41 -2.76 7.71
CA MET A 102 16.76 -3.21 8.06
C MET A 102 17.78 -2.05 8.08
N ARG A 103 17.70 -1.12 7.12
CA ARG A 103 18.56 0.07 7.10
C ARG A 103 18.32 0.91 8.35
N PHE A 104 17.06 1.19 8.64
CA PHE A 104 16.68 1.95 9.83
C PHE A 104 17.08 1.24 11.12
N LEU A 105 16.90 -0.09 11.20
CA LEU A 105 17.33 -0.87 12.38
C LEU A 105 18.82 -0.69 12.67
N LYS A 106 19.69 -0.69 11.64
CA LYS A 106 21.14 -0.45 11.83
C LYS A 106 21.44 0.91 12.43
N GLU A 107 20.65 1.93 12.12
CA GLU A 107 20.80 3.28 12.68
C GLU A 107 20.28 3.36 14.12
N ALA A 108 19.20 2.64 14.42
CA ALA A 108 18.58 2.64 15.74
C ALA A 108 19.27 1.70 16.74
N GLN A 109 19.90 0.64 16.28
CA GLN A 109 20.47 -0.45 17.12
C GLN A 109 21.51 0.03 18.13
N PRO A 110 22.39 1.01 17.86
CA PRO A 110 23.32 1.51 18.87
C PRO A 110 22.65 2.14 20.09
N LEU A 111 21.42 2.65 19.94
CA LEU A 111 20.65 3.31 20.99
C LEU A 111 19.59 2.38 21.61
N PHE A 112 19.11 1.42 20.82
CA PHE A 112 18.06 0.48 21.19
C PHE A 112 18.49 -0.95 20.84
N GLU A 113 19.33 -1.53 21.69
CA GLU A 113 19.96 -2.86 21.45
C GLU A 113 18.95 -4.00 21.25
N THR A 114 17.78 -3.90 21.91
CA THR A 114 16.72 -4.91 21.84
C THR A 114 15.78 -4.74 20.65
N ALA A 115 16.07 -3.78 19.77
CA ALA A 115 15.22 -3.49 18.62
C ALA A 115 15.25 -4.62 17.57
N PHE A 116 14.09 -4.95 17.02
CA PHE A 116 13.96 -5.93 15.94
C PHE A 116 12.80 -5.61 14.99
N ILE A 117 12.84 -6.18 13.79
CA ILE A 117 11.84 -5.94 12.76
C ILE A 117 10.63 -6.85 12.96
N VAL A 118 9.44 -6.27 12.86
CA VAL A 118 8.16 -6.98 12.88
C VAL A 118 7.34 -6.67 11.63
N LYS A 119 6.55 -7.65 11.17
CA LYS A 119 5.51 -7.40 10.17
C LYS A 119 4.34 -6.68 10.85
N ASP A 120 3.83 -5.63 10.23
CA ASP A 120 2.73 -4.83 10.76
C ASP A 120 1.97 -4.15 9.62
N GLU A 121 0.82 -3.58 9.94
CA GLU A 121 0.13 -2.68 9.03
C GLU A 121 0.72 -1.27 9.14
N VAL A 122 1.23 -0.75 8.04
CA VAL A 122 1.88 0.55 7.97
C VAL A 122 0.98 1.56 7.28
N LYS A 123 1.07 2.82 7.69
CA LYS A 123 0.35 3.91 7.07
C LYS A 123 0.99 4.28 5.73
N LEU A 124 0.14 4.58 4.75
CA LEU A 124 0.59 5.17 3.51
C LEU A 124 0.95 6.64 3.74
N PRO A 125 2.04 7.14 3.13
CA PRO A 125 2.27 8.57 3.08
C PRO A 125 1.06 9.24 2.40
N ALA A 126 0.61 10.37 2.95
CA ALA A 126 -0.40 11.19 2.29
C ALA A 126 0.13 11.64 0.92
N LEU A 127 -0.64 11.38 -0.14
CA LEU A 127 -0.35 11.86 -1.49
C LEU A 127 -0.64 13.35 -1.58
#